data_2c8ba3fdd8ea43fb34daa67ded57061e
#
_entry.id   2c8ba3fdd8ea43fb34daa67ded57061e
#
_cell.length_a   1.000
_cell.length_b   1.000
_cell.length_c   1.000
_cell.angle_alpha   90.00
_cell.angle_beta   90.00
_cell.angle_gamma   90.00
#
_symmetry.space_group_name_H-M   'P 1'
#
loop_
_entity.id
_entity.type
_entity.pdbx_description
1 polymer ?
#
loop_
_entity_poly.entity_id
_entity_poly.type
_entity_poly.pdbx_seq_one_letter_code
_entity_poly.pdbx_strand_id
1 'polypeptide(L)'
;ADGADHSGFFISAGENKFPYSVSLSMFRKEVKKSKPTVAKKITVTVPTGPFKVKNSGTGKTNLFYQQENMYLCLKEETGKGLWGVPFTEPICGAAKTIDYYANGKLQILFGAGTKLHLIDRLGRFVKGFPVDLKKEILIGPDVYDFNGTRRYNVMVLHKDNTIEMYNLKGQKPESWKGITSSEIIRALPERIIVGGNTFWVVRTSVQTLIYPFVGGEPVTAFAGDQMARPGTEGKIIDGSAVELSCDDGKIRT
;
A
#
# COMPACT_ATOMS: atom_id res chain seq x y z
N ALA A 1 1.37 26.00 15.97
CA ALA A 1 2.47 26.59 15.25
C ALA A 1 1.93 27.44 14.11
N ASP A 2 2.43 28.53 13.97
CA ASP A 2 2.11 29.81 13.41
C ASP A 2 1.54 29.82 12.00
N GLY A 3 0.31 30.39 11.90
CA GLY A 3 -0.23 30.84 10.64
C GLY A 3 0.47 32.15 10.23
N ALA A 4 1.20 32.12 9.14
CA ALA A 4 1.80 33.28 8.55
C ALA A 4 0.71 34.24 8.05
N ASP A 5 0.59 35.38 8.70
CA ASP A 5 -0.26 36.50 8.28
C ASP A 5 0.40 37.16 7.06
N HIS A 6 -0.13 36.93 5.87
CA HIS A 6 0.31 37.63 4.67
C HIS A 6 -0.42 38.97 4.58
N SER A 7 0.20 40.05 5.04
CA SER A 7 -0.21 41.42 4.78
C SER A 7 0.38 41.90 3.45
N GLY A 8 -0.48 42.14 2.48
CA GLY A 8 -0.08 42.74 1.21
C GLY A 8 -0.16 44.28 1.28
N PHE A 9 0.84 44.95 0.72
CA PHE A 9 0.87 46.40 0.59
C PHE A 9 0.61 46.81 -0.87
N PHE A 10 -0.29 47.76 -1.08
CA PHE A 10 -0.44 48.42 -2.36
C PHE A 10 -0.04 49.89 -2.23
N ILE A 11 0.85 50.33 -3.09
CA ILE A 11 1.20 51.74 -3.23
C ILE A 11 0.59 52.23 -4.52
N SER A 12 -0.37 53.15 -4.43
CA SER A 12 -0.87 53.89 -5.60
C SER A 12 -0.27 55.28 -5.64
N ALA A 13 0.41 55.62 -6.73
CA ALA A 13 0.88 56.97 -7.00
C ALA A 13 -0.21 57.69 -7.78
N GLY A 14 -0.80 58.72 -7.18
CA GLY A 14 -1.71 59.62 -7.87
C GLY A 14 -0.95 60.64 -8.73
N GLU A 15 -1.42 60.88 -9.95
CA GLU A 15 -0.83 61.88 -10.82
C GLU A 15 -1.07 63.31 -10.31
N ASN A 16 0.06 64.05 -10.25
CA ASN A 16 0.18 65.50 -10.17
C ASN A 16 -0.19 66.24 -8.88
N LYS A 17 0.80 66.63 -8.13
CA LYS A 17 1.18 67.94 -7.56
C LYS A 17 1.91 67.72 -6.25
N PHE A 18 3.06 68.32 -6.11
CA PHE A 18 3.84 68.41 -4.86
C PHE A 18 3.06 69.16 -3.80
N PRO A 19 3.10 68.64 -2.53
CA PRO A 19 3.75 67.43 -2.05
C PRO A 19 2.87 66.17 -2.28
N TYR A 20 3.52 65.04 -2.57
CA TYR A 20 2.84 63.76 -2.77
C TYR A 20 2.22 63.26 -1.46
N SER A 21 0.93 62.92 -1.50
CA SER A 21 0.30 62.19 -0.42
C SER A 21 0.34 60.68 -0.72
N VAL A 22 0.95 59.92 0.16
CA VAL A 22 0.93 58.47 0.11
C VAL A 22 -0.14 57.97 1.07
N SER A 23 -1.18 57.34 0.55
CA SER A 23 -2.17 56.67 1.40
C SER A 23 -1.82 55.18 1.52
N LEU A 24 -1.62 54.72 2.75
CA LEU A 24 -1.40 53.32 3.07
C LEU A 24 -2.73 52.71 3.48
N SER A 25 -3.24 51.76 2.69
CA SER A 25 -4.45 51.00 3.02
C SER A 25 -4.04 49.58 3.41
N MET A 26 -4.30 49.20 4.66
CA MET A 26 -4.15 47.84 5.10
C MET A 26 -5.47 47.10 4.94
N PHE A 27 -5.46 46.04 4.11
CA PHE A 27 -6.57 45.10 4.04
C PHE A 27 -6.27 43.90 4.92
N ARG A 28 -7.00 43.78 6.00
CA ARG A 28 -7.03 42.57 6.80
C ARG A 28 -8.03 41.61 6.19
N LYS A 29 -7.55 40.51 5.56
CA LYS A 29 -8.42 39.44 5.10
C LYS A 29 -8.89 38.67 6.34
N GLU A 30 -10.14 38.83 6.71
CA GLU A 30 -10.74 37.96 7.74
C GLU A 30 -10.68 36.51 7.25
N VAL A 31 -9.77 35.75 7.82
CA VAL A 31 -9.77 34.28 7.68
C VAL A 31 -10.97 33.78 8.47
N LYS A 32 -12.07 33.47 7.80
CA LYS A 32 -13.17 32.71 8.42
C LYS A 32 -12.56 31.44 8.97
N LYS A 33 -12.43 31.36 10.30
CA LYS A 33 -12.09 30.12 10.97
C LYS A 33 -13.13 29.10 10.61
N SER A 34 -12.82 28.20 9.68
CA SER A 34 -13.61 27.01 9.42
C SER A 34 -13.67 26.26 10.75
N LYS A 35 -14.90 25.90 11.18
CA LYS A 35 -15.08 24.99 12.32
C LYS A 35 -14.16 23.78 12.06
N PRO A 36 -13.43 23.29 13.09
CA PRO A 36 -12.63 22.09 12.91
C PRO A 36 -13.58 20.97 12.48
N THR A 37 -13.50 20.58 11.23
CA THR A 37 -14.13 19.35 10.73
C THR A 37 -13.48 18.25 11.53
N VAL A 38 -14.24 17.59 12.40
CA VAL A 38 -13.77 16.41 13.12
C VAL A 38 -13.27 15.45 12.04
N ALA A 39 -11.98 15.31 11.95
CA ALA A 39 -11.36 14.42 10.98
C ALA A 39 -11.92 13.03 11.24
N LYS A 40 -12.74 12.54 10.31
CA LYS A 40 -13.31 11.20 10.37
C LYS A 40 -12.12 10.26 10.46
N LYS A 41 -11.94 9.58 11.61
CA LYS A 41 -10.83 8.65 11.81
C LYS A 41 -10.98 7.53 10.78
N ILE A 42 -10.23 7.64 9.70
CA ILE A 42 -10.24 6.65 8.62
C ILE A 42 -9.48 5.44 9.14
N THR A 43 -10.19 4.36 9.36
CA THR A 43 -9.61 3.10 9.80
C THR A 43 -9.33 2.24 8.57
N VAL A 44 -8.10 1.80 8.42
CA VAL A 44 -7.72 0.84 7.39
C VAL A 44 -8.25 -0.52 7.79
N THR A 45 -9.04 -1.14 6.91
CA THR A 45 -9.54 -2.50 7.13
C THR A 45 -8.46 -3.50 6.76
N VAL A 46 -7.94 -4.21 7.76
CA VAL A 46 -6.98 -5.30 7.55
C VAL A 46 -7.77 -6.57 7.21
N PRO A 47 -7.52 -7.23 6.06
CA PRO A 47 -8.20 -8.49 5.72
C PRO A 47 -7.90 -9.59 6.75
N THR A 48 -8.92 -10.34 7.14
CA THR A 48 -8.80 -11.41 8.16
C THR A 48 -8.72 -12.81 7.57
N GLY A 49 -8.83 -12.93 6.25
CA GLY A 49 -8.87 -14.23 5.57
C GLY A 49 -10.29 -14.84 5.54
N PRO A 50 -10.44 -16.11 5.20
CA PRO A 50 -9.37 -17.05 4.85
C PRO A 50 -8.64 -16.69 3.55
N PHE A 51 -7.33 -16.93 3.51
CA PHE A 51 -6.48 -16.65 2.36
C PHE A 51 -6.35 -17.90 1.48
N LYS A 52 -6.53 -17.72 0.17
CA LYS A 52 -6.33 -18.80 -0.80
C LYS A 52 -4.85 -19.05 -1.00
N VAL A 53 -4.43 -20.30 -0.80
CA VAL A 53 -3.04 -20.74 -0.95
C VAL A 53 -2.97 -22.00 -1.80
N LYS A 54 -1.99 -22.08 -2.70
CA LYS A 54 -1.82 -23.25 -3.57
C LYS A 54 -1.12 -24.39 -2.82
N ASN A 55 -1.66 -25.58 -2.90
CA ASN A 55 -1.05 -26.79 -2.35
C ASN A 55 -0.28 -27.53 -3.45
N SER A 56 1.05 -27.50 -3.38
CA SER A 56 1.91 -28.18 -4.38
C SER A 56 1.81 -29.70 -4.36
N GLY A 57 1.37 -30.30 -3.26
CA GLY A 57 1.22 -31.76 -3.15
C GLY A 57 -0.02 -32.30 -3.85
N THR A 58 -1.09 -31.50 -3.95
CA THR A 58 -2.36 -31.91 -4.54
C THR A 58 -2.73 -31.10 -5.80
N GLY A 59 -2.03 -30.00 -6.07
CA GLY A 59 -2.36 -29.03 -7.11
C GLY A 59 -3.61 -28.20 -6.82
N LYS A 60 -4.30 -28.44 -5.71
CA LYS A 60 -5.54 -27.77 -5.33
C LYS A 60 -5.26 -26.48 -4.55
N THR A 61 -6.28 -25.63 -4.46
CA THR A 61 -6.32 -24.48 -3.57
C THR A 61 -6.76 -24.93 -2.19
N ASN A 62 -6.08 -24.42 -1.16
CA ASN A 62 -6.47 -24.54 0.24
C ASN A 62 -6.76 -23.15 0.82
N LEU A 63 -7.36 -23.12 1.99
CA LEU A 63 -7.68 -21.93 2.75
C LEU A 63 -6.81 -21.87 4.00
N PHE A 64 -5.94 -20.88 4.06
CA PHE A 64 -5.11 -20.57 5.22
C PHE A 64 -5.79 -19.45 6.02
N TYR A 65 -5.93 -19.63 7.33
CA TYR A 65 -6.62 -18.67 8.21
C TYR A 65 -6.15 -18.79 9.64
N GLN A 66 -6.47 -17.79 10.43
CA GLN A 66 -6.24 -17.78 11.86
C GLN A 66 -7.58 -17.86 12.60
N GLN A 67 -7.65 -18.72 13.62
CA GLN A 67 -8.80 -18.84 14.50
C GLN A 67 -8.76 -17.75 15.60
N GLU A 68 -9.87 -17.55 16.29
CA GLU A 68 -9.97 -16.61 17.42
C GLU A 68 -9.00 -16.94 18.56
N ASN A 69 -8.71 -18.24 18.78
CA ASN A 69 -7.71 -18.71 19.74
C ASN A 69 -6.28 -18.61 19.23
N MET A 70 -6.05 -17.85 18.16
CA MET A 70 -4.75 -17.58 17.51
C MET A 70 -4.11 -18.76 16.77
N TYR A 71 -4.75 -19.94 16.69
CA TYR A 71 -4.21 -21.04 15.88
C TYR A 71 -4.19 -20.70 14.41
N LEU A 72 -3.07 -20.95 13.75
CA LEU A 72 -2.96 -20.95 12.29
C LEU A 72 -3.50 -22.26 11.77
N CYS A 73 -4.41 -22.21 10.83
CA CYS A 73 -5.10 -23.38 10.30
C CYS A 73 -5.04 -23.42 8.78
N LEU A 74 -4.97 -24.64 8.25
CA LEU A 74 -5.14 -24.91 6.83
C LEU A 74 -6.31 -25.89 6.65
N LYS A 75 -7.20 -25.58 5.69
CA LYS A 75 -8.30 -26.47 5.30
C LYS A 75 -8.46 -26.51 3.79
N GLU A 76 -9.09 -27.57 3.29
CA GLU A 76 -9.55 -27.65 1.90
C GLU A 76 -10.69 -26.66 1.67
N GLU A 77 -10.96 -26.31 0.41
CA GLU A 77 -12.14 -25.49 0.05
C GLU A 77 -13.46 -26.19 0.40
N THR A 78 -13.45 -27.51 0.51
CA THR A 78 -14.59 -28.32 0.99
C THR A 78 -14.89 -28.15 2.48
N GLY A 79 -13.98 -27.49 3.24
CA GLY A 79 -14.08 -27.29 4.68
C GLY A 79 -13.31 -28.30 5.52
N LYS A 80 -12.77 -29.39 4.92
CA LYS A 80 -11.98 -30.41 5.65
C LYS A 80 -10.69 -29.80 6.17
N GLY A 81 -10.50 -29.86 7.50
CA GLY A 81 -9.27 -29.43 8.17
C GLY A 81 -8.08 -30.31 7.78
N LEU A 82 -6.93 -29.69 7.54
CA LEU A 82 -5.67 -30.35 7.24
C LEU A 82 -4.72 -30.32 8.42
N TRP A 83 -4.52 -29.16 9.02
CA TRP A 83 -3.72 -28.98 10.22
C TRP A 83 -4.08 -27.67 10.95
N GLY A 84 -3.69 -27.58 12.22
CA GLY A 84 -3.72 -26.37 13.03
C GLY A 84 -2.47 -26.34 13.92
N VAL A 85 -1.82 -25.18 14.01
CA VAL A 85 -0.62 -24.98 14.84
C VAL A 85 -0.80 -23.74 15.71
N PRO A 86 -0.33 -23.76 16.98
CA PRO A 86 -0.42 -22.60 17.86
C PRO A 86 0.40 -21.45 17.33
N PHE A 87 -0.13 -20.24 17.47
CA PHE A 87 0.55 -18.99 17.13
C PHE A 87 0.12 -17.91 18.12
N THR A 88 0.81 -16.79 18.19
CA THR A 88 0.61 -15.80 19.27
C THR A 88 0.31 -14.39 18.79
N GLU A 89 0.50 -14.11 17.50
CA GLU A 89 0.32 -12.78 16.93
C GLU A 89 -0.74 -12.80 15.81
N PRO A 90 -1.51 -11.74 15.59
CA PRO A 90 -2.46 -11.69 14.48
C PRO A 90 -1.74 -11.63 13.13
N ILE A 91 -2.30 -12.31 12.12
CA ILE A 91 -1.83 -12.21 10.74
C ILE A 91 -2.12 -10.80 10.20
N CYS A 92 -1.14 -10.20 9.52
CA CYS A 92 -1.22 -8.86 8.94
C CYS A 92 -1.89 -8.85 7.56
N GLY A 93 -3.10 -9.41 7.43
CA GLY A 93 -4.00 -9.18 6.30
C GLY A 93 -3.64 -9.84 4.97
N ALA A 94 -2.59 -10.65 4.90
CA ALA A 94 -2.25 -11.36 3.68
C ALA A 94 -1.46 -12.66 3.95
N ALA A 95 -1.62 -13.63 3.03
CA ALA A 95 -0.76 -14.81 2.96
C ALA A 95 -0.55 -15.19 1.49
N LYS A 96 0.67 -15.51 1.12
CA LYS A 96 1.07 -15.83 -0.26
C LYS A 96 1.87 -17.13 -0.31
N THR A 97 1.77 -17.86 -1.41
CA THR A 97 2.59 -19.05 -1.63
C THR A 97 3.84 -18.72 -2.43
N ILE A 98 4.98 -19.26 -1.98
CA ILE A 98 6.27 -19.14 -2.67
C ILE A 98 6.97 -20.50 -2.75
N ASP A 99 7.79 -20.70 -3.76
CA ASP A 99 8.69 -21.86 -3.88
C ASP A 99 10.08 -21.46 -3.33
N TYR A 100 10.16 -21.36 -2.00
CA TYR A 100 11.38 -20.90 -1.31
C TYR A 100 12.60 -21.76 -1.59
N TYR A 101 12.42 -23.07 -1.72
CA TYR A 101 13.50 -24.01 -1.95
C TYR A 101 13.78 -24.28 -3.44
N ALA A 102 13.05 -23.62 -4.35
CA ALA A 102 13.18 -23.80 -5.80
C ALA A 102 13.03 -25.27 -6.26
N ASN A 103 12.17 -26.03 -5.57
CA ASN A 103 11.96 -27.47 -5.82
C ASN A 103 10.51 -27.84 -6.13
N GLY A 104 9.67 -26.84 -6.43
CA GLY A 104 8.25 -27.01 -6.73
C GLY A 104 7.36 -27.23 -5.50
N LYS A 105 7.92 -27.32 -4.29
CA LYS A 105 7.16 -27.45 -3.04
C LYS A 105 6.91 -26.06 -2.47
N LEU A 106 5.64 -25.66 -2.44
CA LEU A 106 5.24 -24.32 -2.01
C LEU A 106 5.16 -24.21 -0.48
N GLN A 107 5.55 -23.07 0.03
CA GLN A 107 5.41 -22.64 1.40
C GLN A 107 4.47 -21.42 1.46
N ILE A 108 3.88 -21.18 2.63
CA ILE A 108 2.98 -20.06 2.90
C ILE A 108 3.77 -19.00 3.64
N LEU A 109 3.92 -17.82 2.99
CA LEU A 109 4.52 -16.63 3.55
C LEU A 109 3.42 -15.72 4.09
N PHE A 110 3.56 -15.24 5.32
CA PHE A 110 2.62 -14.30 5.95
C PHE A 110 3.36 -13.35 6.91
N GLY A 111 2.75 -12.20 7.19
CA GLY A 111 3.24 -11.21 8.14
C GLY A 111 2.53 -11.32 9.48
N ALA A 112 3.27 -11.11 10.60
CA ALA A 112 2.72 -10.90 11.93
C ALA A 112 3.64 -10.00 12.74
N GLY A 113 3.10 -8.98 13.41
CA GLY A 113 3.88 -7.98 14.13
C GLY A 113 4.87 -7.26 13.21
N THR A 114 6.17 -7.39 13.49
CA THR A 114 7.26 -6.87 12.66
C THR A 114 7.87 -7.90 11.71
N LYS A 115 7.34 -9.14 11.70
CA LYS A 115 8.06 -10.29 11.16
C LYS A 115 7.34 -10.93 9.97
N LEU A 116 8.13 -11.43 9.02
CA LEU A 116 7.69 -12.35 7.99
C LEU A 116 7.92 -13.79 8.46
N HIS A 117 6.87 -14.59 8.41
CA HIS A 117 6.88 -16.00 8.76
C HIS A 117 6.71 -16.86 7.51
N LEU A 118 7.34 -18.02 7.50
CA LEU A 118 7.20 -19.00 6.43
C LEU A 118 6.88 -20.37 7.03
N ILE A 119 5.79 -20.98 6.54
CA ILE A 119 5.33 -22.28 7.02
C ILE A 119 5.13 -23.22 5.83
N ASP A 120 5.47 -24.49 5.97
CA ASP A 120 5.27 -25.45 4.89
C ASP A 120 3.83 -25.98 4.84
N ARG A 121 3.53 -26.77 3.80
CA ARG A 121 2.20 -27.36 3.60
C ARG A 121 1.73 -28.31 4.72
N LEU A 122 2.63 -28.71 5.60
CA LEU A 122 2.35 -29.60 6.75
C LEU A 122 2.26 -28.85 8.08
N GLY A 123 2.30 -27.51 8.07
CA GLY A 123 2.23 -26.67 9.25
C GLY A 123 3.54 -26.52 10.03
N ARG A 124 4.70 -26.79 9.40
CA ARG A 124 6.00 -26.65 10.03
C ARG A 124 6.68 -25.34 9.64
N PHE A 125 7.17 -24.62 10.63
CA PHE A 125 7.93 -23.39 10.38
C PHE A 125 9.26 -23.69 9.68
N VAL A 126 9.57 -22.87 8.68
CA VAL A 126 10.76 -23.02 7.84
C VAL A 126 11.98 -22.41 8.52
N LYS A 127 13.11 -23.15 8.53
CA LYS A 127 14.38 -22.66 9.09
C LYS A 127 14.82 -21.36 8.39
N GLY A 128 15.29 -20.39 9.18
CA GLY A 128 15.66 -19.05 8.70
C GLY A 128 14.53 -18.02 8.80
N PHE A 129 13.33 -18.46 9.17
CA PHE A 129 12.21 -17.60 9.55
C PHE A 129 11.91 -17.75 11.06
N PRO A 130 11.29 -16.73 11.69
CA PRO A 130 10.82 -15.49 11.08
C PRO A 130 11.96 -14.51 10.75
N VAL A 131 11.72 -13.68 9.72
CA VAL A 131 12.60 -12.56 9.35
C VAL A 131 12.00 -11.27 9.88
N ASP A 132 12.74 -10.56 10.72
CA ASP A 132 12.28 -9.33 11.37
C ASP A 132 12.61 -8.10 10.52
N LEU A 133 11.56 -7.40 10.05
CA LEU A 133 11.64 -6.17 9.27
C LEU A 133 11.90 -4.93 10.14
N LYS A 134 11.93 -5.07 11.46
CA LYS A 134 12.16 -3.99 12.46
C LYS A 134 11.08 -2.91 12.49
N LYS A 135 9.98 -3.11 11.77
CA LYS A 135 8.91 -2.14 11.61
C LYS A 135 7.57 -2.87 11.54
N GLU A 136 6.57 -2.40 12.28
CA GLU A 136 5.28 -3.06 12.36
C GLU A 136 4.57 -3.11 11.00
N ILE A 137 4.12 -4.29 10.63
CA ILE A 137 3.34 -4.53 9.42
C ILE A 137 1.87 -4.23 9.73
N LEU A 138 1.22 -3.46 8.87
CA LEU A 138 -0.23 -3.26 8.88
C LEU A 138 -0.90 -4.27 7.94
N ILE A 139 -0.45 -4.33 6.69
CA ILE A 139 -0.96 -5.26 5.67
C ILE A 139 0.22 -5.83 4.89
N GLY A 140 0.26 -7.14 4.74
CA GLY A 140 1.24 -7.82 3.92
C GLY A 140 1.52 -9.25 4.37
N PRO A 141 2.29 -9.98 3.57
CA PRO A 141 3.03 -9.55 2.38
C PRO A 141 2.22 -9.62 1.08
N ASP A 142 2.59 -8.85 0.07
CA ASP A 142 2.47 -9.24 -1.33
C ASP A 142 3.83 -9.70 -1.85
N VAL A 143 3.85 -10.55 -2.89
CA VAL A 143 5.07 -11.24 -3.33
C VAL A 143 5.23 -11.16 -4.85
N TYR A 144 6.42 -10.81 -5.28
CA TYR A 144 6.78 -10.64 -6.69
C TYR A 144 8.04 -11.42 -7.05
N ASP A 145 7.97 -12.19 -8.12
CA ASP A 145 9.12 -12.79 -8.80
C ASP A 145 9.27 -12.10 -10.17
N PHE A 146 9.94 -10.94 -10.18
CA PHE A 146 10.02 -10.09 -11.37
C PHE A 146 10.74 -10.75 -12.56
N ASN A 147 11.66 -11.66 -12.27
CA ASN A 147 12.53 -12.29 -13.26
C ASN A 147 12.27 -13.80 -13.45
N GLY A 148 11.30 -14.37 -12.75
CA GLY A 148 11.04 -15.81 -12.78
C GLY A 148 12.15 -16.69 -12.16
N THR A 149 13.07 -16.07 -11.40
CA THR A 149 14.25 -16.73 -10.84
C THR A 149 14.06 -17.19 -9.39
N ARG A 150 12.84 -17.04 -8.85
CA ARG A 150 12.49 -17.29 -7.44
C ARG A 150 13.28 -16.42 -6.44
N ARG A 151 13.85 -15.31 -6.90
CA ARG A 151 14.38 -14.24 -6.05
C ARG A 151 13.24 -13.29 -5.71
N TYR A 152 12.43 -13.73 -4.76
CA TYR A 152 11.22 -13.02 -4.39
C TYR A 152 11.51 -11.66 -3.75
N ASN A 153 10.71 -10.66 -4.19
CA ASN A 153 10.54 -9.40 -3.49
C ASN A 153 9.21 -9.41 -2.76
N VAL A 154 9.22 -8.87 -1.57
CA VAL A 154 8.07 -8.83 -0.66
C VAL A 154 7.70 -7.38 -0.41
N MET A 155 6.46 -7.03 -0.64
CA MET A 155 5.96 -5.69 -0.37
C MET A 155 5.01 -5.69 0.82
N VAL A 156 5.18 -4.74 1.72
CA VAL A 156 4.37 -4.59 2.92
C VAL A 156 3.97 -3.13 3.12
N LEU A 157 2.76 -2.92 3.60
CA LEU A 157 2.31 -1.64 4.15
C LEU A 157 2.54 -1.67 5.66
N HIS A 158 3.31 -0.73 6.17
CA HIS A 158 3.60 -0.58 7.58
C HIS A 158 2.57 0.30 8.31
N LYS A 159 2.47 0.14 9.64
CA LYS A 159 1.55 0.94 10.47
C LYS A 159 1.85 2.44 10.47
N ASP A 160 3.07 2.84 10.12
CA ASP A 160 3.45 4.24 9.96
C ASP A 160 3.10 4.83 8.60
N ASN A 161 2.22 4.17 7.84
CA ASN A 161 1.73 4.62 6.54
C ASN A 161 2.79 4.62 5.43
N THR A 162 3.78 3.74 5.51
CA THR A 162 4.79 3.57 4.45
C THR A 162 4.69 2.19 3.81
N ILE A 163 4.92 2.12 2.50
CA ILE A 163 5.06 0.86 1.78
C ILE A 163 6.53 0.63 1.48
N GLU A 164 7.00 -0.55 1.85
CA GLU A 164 8.38 -0.95 1.68
C GLU A 164 8.49 -2.28 0.93
N MET A 165 9.58 -2.40 0.16
CA MET A 165 9.94 -3.63 -0.53
C MET A 165 11.17 -4.25 0.14
N TYR A 166 11.13 -5.57 0.31
CA TYR A 166 12.21 -6.34 0.92
C TYR A 166 12.49 -7.60 0.09
N ASN A 167 13.69 -8.14 0.21
CA ASN A 167 13.95 -9.53 -0.13
C ASN A 167 13.54 -10.45 1.04
N LEU A 168 13.62 -11.77 0.86
CA LEU A 168 13.28 -12.75 1.91
C LEU A 168 14.28 -12.78 3.10
N LYS A 169 15.31 -11.94 3.08
CA LYS A 169 16.24 -11.72 4.21
C LYS A 169 15.93 -10.42 4.98
N GLY A 170 14.85 -9.72 4.61
CA GLY A 170 14.46 -8.46 5.21
C GLY A 170 15.29 -7.25 4.77
N GLN A 171 16.05 -7.37 3.68
CA GLN A 171 16.86 -6.30 3.14
C GLN A 171 16.09 -5.58 2.03
N LYS A 172 16.14 -4.26 2.01
CA LYS A 172 15.55 -3.45 0.93
C LYS A 172 16.44 -3.50 -0.31
N PRO A 173 15.85 -3.56 -1.52
CA PRO A 173 16.62 -3.33 -2.75
C PRO A 173 17.27 -1.94 -2.70
N GLU A 174 18.51 -1.84 -3.18
CA GLU A 174 19.28 -0.59 -3.16
C GLU A 174 18.58 0.57 -3.90
N SER A 175 17.90 0.25 -5.00
CA SER A 175 17.16 1.23 -5.80
C SER A 175 15.81 1.63 -5.20
N TRP A 176 15.32 0.91 -4.17
CA TRP A 176 14.00 1.16 -3.59
C TRP A 176 13.99 2.40 -2.70
N LYS A 177 13.16 3.37 -3.04
CA LYS A 177 13.04 4.67 -2.35
C LYS A 177 11.90 4.71 -1.31
N GLY A 178 11.11 3.63 -1.22
CA GLY A 178 9.89 3.62 -0.43
C GLY A 178 8.72 4.34 -1.12
N ILE A 179 7.51 4.09 -0.61
CA ILE A 179 6.32 4.84 -0.98
C ILE A 179 5.71 5.40 0.30
N THR A 180 5.51 6.71 0.32
CA THR A 180 4.90 7.44 1.44
C THR A 180 3.79 8.33 0.90
N SER A 181 2.82 8.67 1.75
CA SER A 181 1.76 9.62 1.41
C SER A 181 1.38 10.41 2.67
N SER A 182 1.04 11.68 2.49
CA SER A 182 0.40 12.49 3.55
C SER A 182 -0.99 11.94 3.93
N GLU A 183 -1.60 11.21 3.00
CA GLU A 183 -2.92 10.62 3.17
C GLU A 183 -2.80 9.14 3.56
N ILE A 184 -3.79 8.62 4.30
CA ILE A 184 -3.78 7.22 4.74
C ILE A 184 -3.84 6.27 3.55
N ILE A 185 -2.83 5.43 3.41
CA ILE A 185 -2.77 4.35 2.43
C ILE A 185 -3.70 3.22 2.89
N ARG A 186 -4.61 2.79 2.03
CA ARG A 186 -5.71 1.87 2.39
C ARG A 186 -5.42 0.41 2.14
N ALA A 187 -4.47 0.09 1.25
CA ALA A 187 -4.16 -1.28 0.84
C ALA A 187 -2.73 -1.37 0.31
N LEU A 188 -2.26 -2.60 0.11
CA LEU A 188 -1.04 -2.84 -0.67
C LEU A 188 -1.21 -2.30 -2.09
N PRO A 189 -0.13 -1.82 -2.73
CA PRO A 189 -0.19 -1.29 -4.08
C PRO A 189 -0.47 -2.40 -5.09
N GLU A 190 -1.14 -2.05 -6.16
CA GLU A 190 -1.33 -2.93 -7.31
C GLU A 190 -0.28 -2.63 -8.37
N ARG A 191 0.25 -3.69 -8.96
CA ARG A 191 1.22 -3.60 -10.04
C ARG A 191 0.51 -3.40 -11.37
N ILE A 192 0.92 -2.38 -12.14
CA ILE A 192 0.54 -2.20 -13.54
C ILE A 192 1.79 -2.11 -14.42
N ILE A 193 1.64 -2.46 -15.70
CA ILE A 193 2.72 -2.36 -16.69
C ILE A 193 2.22 -1.49 -17.84
N VAL A 194 2.93 -0.39 -18.11
CA VAL A 194 2.62 0.58 -19.16
C VAL A 194 3.85 0.81 -20.00
N GLY A 195 3.77 0.62 -21.32
CA GLY A 195 4.93 0.80 -22.21
C GLY A 195 6.16 -0.02 -21.81
N GLY A 196 5.96 -1.23 -21.27
CA GLY A 196 7.03 -2.09 -20.75
C GLY A 196 7.58 -1.69 -19.37
N ASN A 197 7.14 -0.57 -18.81
CA ASN A 197 7.56 -0.11 -17.49
C ASN A 197 6.56 -0.53 -16.42
N THR A 198 7.06 -0.93 -15.25
CA THR A 198 6.24 -1.27 -14.09
C THR A 198 5.95 -0.03 -13.25
N PHE A 199 4.70 0.13 -12.83
CA PHE A 199 4.23 1.15 -11.90
C PHE A 199 3.42 0.53 -10.78
N TRP A 200 3.23 1.29 -9.71
CA TRP A 200 2.42 0.93 -8.54
C TRP A 200 1.22 1.86 -8.41
N VAL A 201 0.03 1.29 -8.37
CA VAL A 201 -1.21 2.01 -8.07
C VAL A 201 -1.43 1.97 -6.57
N VAL A 202 -1.38 3.10 -5.92
CA VAL A 202 -1.54 3.28 -4.47
C VAL A 202 -2.83 4.03 -4.19
N ARG A 203 -3.72 3.42 -3.41
CA ARG A 203 -4.99 4.05 -3.00
C ARG A 203 -4.88 4.61 -1.61
N THR A 204 -5.15 5.90 -1.50
CA THR A 204 -5.24 6.58 -0.21
C THR A 204 -6.71 6.77 0.19
N SER A 205 -6.92 7.50 1.28
CA SER A 205 -8.26 7.87 1.74
C SER A 205 -8.99 8.84 0.83
N VAL A 206 -8.26 9.59 -0.02
CA VAL A 206 -8.82 10.69 -0.82
C VAL A 206 -8.40 10.68 -2.28
N GLN A 207 -7.41 9.88 -2.67
CA GLN A 207 -6.88 9.87 -4.03
C GLN A 207 -6.22 8.53 -4.39
N THR A 208 -6.02 8.33 -5.69
CA THR A 208 -5.17 7.27 -6.23
C THR A 208 -3.89 7.89 -6.76
N LEU A 209 -2.75 7.34 -6.36
CA LEU A 209 -1.41 7.79 -6.74
C LEU A 209 -0.74 6.71 -7.59
N ILE A 210 -0.04 7.10 -8.63
CA ILE A 210 0.76 6.20 -9.47
C ILE A 210 2.23 6.47 -9.21
N TYR A 211 2.94 5.46 -8.73
CA TYR A 211 4.36 5.53 -8.41
C TYR A 211 5.21 4.76 -9.44
N PRO A 212 6.42 5.21 -9.72
CA PRO A 212 7.37 4.44 -10.52
C PRO A 212 7.77 3.16 -9.79
N PHE A 213 8.37 2.22 -10.51
CA PHE A 213 8.78 0.91 -9.96
C PHE A 213 9.64 1.02 -8.70
N VAL A 214 10.52 2.00 -8.65
CA VAL A 214 11.44 2.21 -7.51
C VAL A 214 10.82 2.97 -6.32
N GLY A 215 9.56 3.37 -6.41
CA GLY A 215 8.93 4.24 -5.42
C GLY A 215 9.39 5.70 -5.53
N GLY A 216 9.42 6.42 -4.41
CA GLY A 216 9.78 7.84 -4.34
C GLY A 216 8.55 8.74 -4.53
N GLU A 217 8.63 9.71 -5.45
CA GLU A 217 7.51 10.61 -5.74
C GLU A 217 6.54 9.99 -6.75
N PRO A 218 5.24 10.24 -6.64
CA PRO A 218 4.25 9.78 -7.61
C PRO A 218 4.41 10.50 -8.94
N VAL A 219 4.21 9.78 -10.05
CA VAL A 219 4.24 10.34 -11.40
C VAL A 219 2.92 11.00 -11.78
N THR A 220 1.82 10.56 -11.18
CA THR A 220 0.49 11.16 -11.35
C THR A 220 -0.43 10.84 -10.18
N ALA A 221 -1.55 11.58 -10.08
CA ALA A 221 -2.55 11.41 -9.06
C ALA A 221 -3.97 11.64 -9.62
N PHE A 222 -4.93 10.87 -9.11
CA PHE A 222 -6.35 11.06 -9.35
C PHE A 222 -7.02 11.43 -8.02
N ALA A 223 -7.67 12.59 -7.97
CA ALA A 223 -8.26 13.10 -6.73
C ALA A 223 -9.70 12.62 -6.50
N GLY A 224 -10.08 12.52 -5.25
CA GLY A 224 -11.46 12.42 -4.78
C GLY A 224 -12.25 11.25 -5.38
N ASP A 225 -13.33 11.59 -6.08
CA ASP A 225 -14.28 10.67 -6.71
C ASP A 225 -13.72 9.88 -7.91
N GLN A 226 -12.49 10.19 -8.31
CA GLN A 226 -11.80 9.54 -9.43
C GLN A 226 -10.90 8.38 -8.98
N MET A 227 -11.03 7.93 -7.74
CA MET A 227 -10.18 6.84 -7.21
C MET A 227 -10.38 5.54 -7.99
N ALA A 228 -9.28 4.90 -8.33
CA ALA A 228 -9.32 3.59 -8.95
C ALA A 228 -9.95 2.53 -8.03
N ARG A 229 -10.79 1.64 -8.58
CA ARG A 229 -11.40 0.55 -7.83
C ARG A 229 -10.35 -0.48 -7.44
N PRO A 230 -10.42 -1.03 -6.22
CA PRO A 230 -9.59 -2.15 -5.82
C PRO A 230 -9.81 -3.38 -6.71
N GLY A 231 -8.71 -4.07 -7.05
CA GLY A 231 -8.76 -5.32 -7.80
C GLY A 231 -9.11 -5.17 -9.29
N THR A 232 -9.15 -3.94 -9.83
CA THR A 232 -9.27 -3.74 -11.28
C THR A 232 -7.88 -3.75 -11.90
N GLU A 233 -7.61 -4.77 -12.72
CA GLU A 233 -6.43 -4.78 -13.58
C GLU A 233 -6.55 -3.61 -14.57
N GLY A 234 -5.48 -2.82 -14.70
CA GLY A 234 -5.41 -1.79 -15.72
C GLY A 234 -5.42 -2.41 -17.10
N LYS A 235 -6.37 -2.01 -17.95
CA LYS A 235 -6.40 -2.44 -19.35
C LYS A 235 -5.38 -1.62 -20.13
N ILE A 236 -4.41 -2.28 -20.74
CA ILE A 236 -3.41 -1.64 -21.60
C ILE A 236 -4.07 -1.20 -22.90
N ILE A 237 -3.94 0.10 -23.24
CA ILE A 237 -4.34 0.67 -24.51
C ILE A 237 -3.06 0.97 -25.29
N ASP A 238 -2.96 0.44 -26.53
CA ASP A 238 -1.88 0.67 -27.50
C ASP A 238 -0.44 0.70 -26.93
N GLY A 239 -0.21 0.03 -25.80
CA GLY A 239 1.11 -0.14 -25.18
C GLY A 239 1.65 1.09 -24.43
N SER A 240 0.98 2.23 -24.47
CA SER A 240 1.45 3.49 -23.86
C SER A 240 0.54 4.03 -22.76
N ALA A 241 -0.69 3.56 -22.64
CA ALA A 241 -1.65 3.99 -21.65
C ALA A 241 -2.33 2.80 -20.95
N VAL A 242 -2.85 3.02 -19.75
CA VAL A 242 -3.62 2.05 -18.99
C VAL A 242 -4.95 2.66 -18.59
N GLU A 243 -6.05 1.96 -18.90
CA GLU A 243 -7.37 2.31 -18.39
C GLU A 243 -7.55 1.74 -16.97
N LEU A 244 -7.92 2.59 -16.04
CA LEU A 244 -8.30 2.20 -14.68
C LEU A 244 -9.79 2.48 -14.46
N SER A 245 -10.53 1.46 -13.99
CA SER A 245 -11.91 1.67 -13.55
C SER A 245 -11.91 2.41 -12.21
N CYS A 246 -12.68 3.49 -12.11
CA CYS A 246 -12.75 4.34 -10.93
C CYS A 246 -14.04 4.12 -10.13
N ASP A 247 -14.06 4.59 -8.86
CA ASP A 247 -15.20 4.42 -7.95
C ASP A 247 -16.48 5.10 -8.46
N ASP A 248 -16.35 6.18 -9.25
CA ASP A 248 -17.46 6.88 -9.91
C ASP A 248 -18.05 6.12 -11.12
N GLY A 249 -17.56 4.93 -11.42
CA GLY A 249 -17.99 4.11 -12.54
C GLY A 249 -17.38 4.48 -13.89
N LYS A 250 -16.52 5.48 -13.94
CA LYS A 250 -15.82 5.90 -15.16
C LYS A 250 -14.49 5.18 -15.32
N ILE A 251 -14.00 5.18 -16.54
CA ILE A 251 -12.67 4.71 -16.90
C ILE A 251 -11.76 5.92 -17.08
N ARG A 252 -10.57 5.87 -16.51
CA ARG A 252 -9.52 6.90 -16.62
C ARG A 252 -8.29 6.31 -17.30
N THR A 253 -7.65 7.09 -18.12
CA THR A 253 -6.40 6.78 -18.82
C THR A 253 -5.24 7.56 -18.22
#